data_a35813cd5b61f3108b5178b8806ecb8d
#
_entry.id   a35813cd5b61f3108b5178b8806ecb8d
#
_cell.length_a   1.000
_cell.length_b   1.000
_cell.length_c   1.000
_cell.angle_alpha   90.00
_cell.angle_beta   90.00
_cell.angle_gamma   90.00
#
_symmetry.space_group_name_H-M   'P 1'
#
loop_
_entity.id
_entity.type
_entity.pdbx_description
1 polymer ?
#
loop_
_entity_poly.entity_id
_entity_poly.type
_entity_poly.pdbx_seq_one_letter_code
_entity_poly.pdbx_strand_id
1 'polypeptide(L)' 'MSDDSGMAGLAALAICESMLLSLTESGTINTAEAKAILEDAAAAHRHAAQMGKNAQDHADAAALIERILGGGNSVRHV' A
#
# COMPACT_ATOMS: atom_id res chain seq x y z
N MET A 1 9.82 -7.73 -18.30
CA MET A 1 9.74 -6.69 -17.28
C MET A 1 11.13 -6.36 -16.79
N SER A 2 11.46 -5.10 -16.76
CA SER A 2 12.79 -4.71 -16.34
C SER A 2 12.90 -4.68 -14.82
N ASP A 3 14.12 -4.74 -14.32
CA ASP A 3 14.38 -4.65 -12.88
C ASP A 3 13.97 -3.29 -12.33
N ASP A 4 13.94 -2.26 -13.18
CA ASP A 4 13.52 -0.92 -12.78
C ASP A 4 12.09 -0.91 -12.25
N SER A 5 11.24 -1.76 -12.79
CA SER A 5 9.85 -1.85 -12.38
C SER A 5 9.73 -2.29 -10.93
N GLY A 6 10.52 -3.29 -10.53
CA GLY A 6 10.53 -3.76 -9.16
C GLY A 6 11.09 -2.73 -8.20
N MET A 7 12.17 -2.07 -8.60
CA MET A 7 12.77 -1.03 -7.77
C MET A 7 11.85 0.18 -7.64
N ALA A 8 11.18 0.55 -8.74
CA ALA A 8 10.24 1.66 -8.72
C ALA A 8 9.08 1.37 -7.78
N GLY A 9 8.59 0.14 -7.78
CA GLY A 9 7.52 -0.26 -6.90
C GLY A 9 7.92 -0.19 -5.43
N LEU A 10 9.12 -0.68 -5.12
CA LEU A 10 9.62 -0.62 -3.75
C LEU A 10 9.81 0.83 -3.29
N ALA A 11 10.35 1.66 -4.18
CA ALA A 11 10.56 3.07 -3.86
C ALA A 11 9.22 3.77 -3.64
N ALA A 12 8.26 3.53 -4.52
CA ALA A 12 6.94 4.13 -4.40
C ALA A 12 6.25 3.70 -3.11
N LEU A 13 6.37 2.43 -2.75
CA LEU A 13 5.78 1.92 -1.52
C LEU A 13 6.38 2.63 -0.31
N ALA A 14 7.71 2.73 -0.26
CA ALA A 14 8.38 3.38 0.86
C ALA A 14 7.97 4.86 0.97
N ILE A 15 7.90 5.55 -0.16
CA ILE A 15 7.49 6.96 -0.17
C ILE A 15 6.08 7.11 0.34
N CYS A 16 5.16 6.28 -0.16
CA CYS A 16 3.76 6.35 0.24
C CYS A 16 3.58 6.04 1.71
N GLU A 17 4.27 5.04 2.22
CA GLU A 17 4.16 4.70 3.64
C GLU A 17 4.75 5.78 4.51
N SER A 18 5.86 6.39 4.09
CA SER A 18 6.45 7.51 4.84
C SER A 18 5.52 8.71 4.86
N MET A 19 4.88 9.00 3.72
CA MET A 19 3.91 10.09 3.66
C MET A 19 2.73 9.82 4.58
N LEU A 20 2.21 8.61 4.53
CA LEU A 20 1.07 8.24 5.36
C LEU A 20 1.40 8.38 6.84
N LEU A 21 2.58 7.90 7.23
CA LEU A 21 3.05 8.02 8.59
C LEU A 21 3.20 9.49 9.01
N SER A 22 3.81 10.29 8.15
CA SER A 22 4.02 11.71 8.44
C SER A 22 2.70 12.45 8.59
N LEU A 23 1.73 12.19 7.71
CA LEU A 23 0.42 12.83 7.78
C LEU A 23 -0.33 12.44 9.05
N THR A 24 -0.19 11.18 9.45
CA THR A 24 -0.82 10.68 10.67
C THR A 24 -0.18 11.31 11.91
N GLU A 25 1.14 11.37 11.93
CA GLU A 25 1.86 11.93 13.08
C GLU A 25 1.63 13.43 13.23
N SER A 26 1.47 14.14 12.11
CA SER A 26 1.21 15.58 12.16
C SER A 26 -0.24 15.89 12.52
N GLY A 27 -1.10 14.88 12.55
CA GLY A 27 -2.52 15.07 12.83
C GLY A 27 -3.32 15.55 11.64
N THR A 28 -2.71 15.61 10.45
CA THR A 28 -3.42 16.00 9.23
C THR A 28 -4.51 14.99 8.90
N ILE A 29 -4.20 13.70 9.12
CA ILE A 29 -5.21 12.65 9.05
C ILE A 29 -5.14 11.84 10.34
N ASN A 30 -6.27 11.25 10.72
CA ASN A 30 -6.29 10.40 11.91
C ASN A 30 -6.06 8.94 11.52
N THR A 31 -5.95 8.09 12.52
CA THR A 31 -5.69 6.66 12.32
C THR A 31 -6.80 6.00 11.50
N ALA A 32 -8.05 6.38 11.73
CA ALA A 32 -9.16 5.81 10.98
C ALA A 32 -9.08 6.18 9.51
N GLU A 33 -8.67 7.42 9.21
CA GLU A 33 -8.51 7.87 7.84
C GLU A 33 -7.36 7.14 7.15
N ALA A 34 -6.26 6.96 7.86
CA ALA A 34 -5.12 6.20 7.33
C ALA A 34 -5.53 4.77 6.99
N LYS A 35 -6.28 4.14 7.89
CA LYS A 35 -6.78 2.79 7.67
C LYS A 35 -7.70 2.73 6.45
N ALA A 36 -8.59 3.71 6.30
CA ALA A 36 -9.50 3.76 5.17
C ALA A 36 -8.74 3.88 3.84
N ILE A 37 -7.67 4.67 3.81
CA ILE A 37 -6.84 4.80 2.61
C ILE A 37 -6.28 3.44 2.20
N LEU A 38 -5.76 2.68 3.16
CA LEU A 38 -5.19 1.37 2.86
C LEU A 38 -6.26 0.36 2.46
N GLU A 39 -7.42 0.41 3.10
CA GLU A 39 -8.52 -0.48 2.74
C GLU A 39 -9.01 -0.21 1.33
N ASP A 40 -9.12 1.06 0.97
CA ASP A 40 -9.55 1.43 -0.38
C ASP A 40 -8.53 1.00 -1.43
N ALA A 41 -7.24 1.13 -1.13
CA ALA A 41 -6.20 0.70 -2.04
C ALA A 41 -6.23 -0.81 -2.25
N ALA A 42 -6.40 -1.58 -1.17
CA ALA A 42 -6.49 -3.03 -1.27
C ALA A 42 -7.73 -3.43 -2.09
N ALA A 43 -8.85 -2.77 -1.86
CA ALA A 43 -10.08 -3.04 -2.61
C ALA A 43 -9.91 -2.76 -4.09
N ALA A 44 -9.21 -1.67 -4.44
CA ALA A 44 -8.95 -1.34 -5.84
C ALA A 44 -8.13 -2.43 -6.53
N HIS A 45 -7.12 -2.96 -5.86
CA HIS A 45 -6.31 -4.03 -6.43
C HIS A 45 -7.09 -5.33 -6.55
N ARG A 46 -7.95 -5.64 -5.58
CA ARG A 46 -8.80 -6.84 -5.70
C ARG A 46 -9.75 -6.73 -6.86
N HIS A 47 -10.31 -5.55 -7.07
CA HIS A 47 -11.19 -5.32 -8.22
C HIS A 47 -10.40 -5.50 -9.53
N ALA A 48 -9.21 -4.92 -9.62
CA ALA A 48 -8.36 -5.05 -10.80
C ALA A 48 -8.00 -6.52 -11.04
N ALA A 49 -7.77 -7.30 -10.00
CA ALA A 49 -7.47 -8.72 -10.12
C ALA A 49 -8.62 -9.47 -10.78
N GLN A 50 -9.85 -9.05 -10.53
CA GLN A 50 -11.03 -9.68 -11.13
C GLN A 50 -11.18 -9.37 -12.59
N MET A 51 -10.52 -8.32 -13.07
CA MET A 51 -10.58 -7.94 -14.48
C MET A 51 -9.68 -8.79 -15.36
N GLY A 52 -8.83 -9.61 -14.77
CA GLY A 52 -8.06 -10.64 -15.47
C GLY A 52 -6.68 -10.24 -15.93
N LYS A 53 -6.42 -8.98 -16.13
CA LYS A 53 -5.10 -8.54 -16.60
C LYS A 53 -4.19 -8.32 -15.39
N ASN A 54 -3.06 -9.03 -15.39
CA ASN A 54 -2.12 -8.98 -14.26
C ASN A 54 -2.81 -9.33 -12.95
N ALA A 55 -3.73 -10.29 -13.01
CA ALA A 55 -4.56 -10.64 -11.86
C ALA A 55 -3.74 -11.02 -10.64
N GLN A 56 -2.67 -11.81 -10.84
CA GLN A 56 -1.86 -12.26 -9.72
C GLN A 56 -1.11 -11.09 -9.08
N ASP A 57 -0.59 -10.18 -9.90
CA ASP A 57 0.12 -9.02 -9.37
C ASP A 57 -0.80 -8.15 -8.52
N HIS A 58 -2.02 -7.95 -8.99
CA HIS A 58 -2.99 -7.15 -8.22
C HIS A 58 -3.41 -7.85 -6.94
N ALA A 59 -3.59 -9.16 -7.00
CA ALA A 59 -3.94 -9.93 -5.80
C ALA A 59 -2.81 -9.89 -4.77
N ASP A 60 -1.57 -9.99 -5.24
CA ASP A 60 -0.40 -9.91 -4.37
C ASP A 60 -0.26 -8.53 -3.75
N ALA A 61 -0.53 -7.48 -4.54
CA ALA A 61 -0.50 -6.12 -4.03
C ALA A 61 -1.55 -5.90 -2.95
N ALA A 62 -2.76 -6.41 -3.16
CA ALA A 62 -3.82 -6.32 -2.16
C ALA A 62 -3.42 -7.03 -0.87
N ALA A 63 -2.83 -8.21 -0.99
CA ALA A 63 -2.39 -8.98 0.17
C ALA A 63 -1.30 -8.23 0.95
N LEU A 64 -0.38 -7.60 0.24
CA LEU A 64 0.66 -6.80 0.87
C LEU A 64 0.05 -5.62 1.64
N ILE A 65 -0.89 -4.91 1.03
CA ILE A 65 -1.54 -3.78 1.68
C ILE A 65 -2.27 -4.23 2.94
N GLU A 66 -2.91 -5.40 2.89
CA GLU A 66 -3.59 -5.93 4.05
C GLU A 66 -2.64 -6.28 5.18
N ARG A 67 -1.43 -6.72 4.85
CA ARG A 67 -0.41 -6.94 5.87
C ARG A 67 0.03 -5.62 6.51
N ILE A 68 0.12 -4.57 5.71
CA ILE A 68 0.44 -3.24 6.23
C ILE A 68 -0.66 -2.78 7.18
N LEU A 69 -1.93 -3.00 6.82
CA LEU A 69 -3.06 -2.71 7.69
C LEU A 69 -2.93 -3.42 9.03
N GLY A 70 -2.41 -4.63 9.01
CA GLY A 70 -2.22 -5.42 10.22
C GLY A 70 -0.98 -5.05 11.02
N GLY A 71 -0.25 -4.01 10.61
CA GLY A 71 0.92 -3.55 11.34
C GLY A 71 2.25 -3.97 10.75
N GLY A 72 2.23 -4.59 9.56
CA GLY A 72 3.43 -5.05 8.87
C GLY A 72 4.07 -4.01 7.97
N ASN A 73 4.08 -2.78 8.40
CA ASN A 73 4.57 -1.63 7.68
C ASN A 73 6.03 -1.79 7.27
N SER A 74 6.37 -1.47 6.04
CA SER A 74 7.75 -1.55 5.58
C SER A 74 8.57 -0.34 6.06
N VAL A 75 7.91 0.76 6.38
CA VAL A 75 8.57 1.92 6.95
C VAL A 75 8.45 1.82 8.47
N ARG A 76 9.57 1.58 9.12
CA ARG A 76 9.57 1.39 10.56
C ARG A 76 9.50 2.72 11.26
N HIS A 77 8.58 2.77 12.18
CA HIS A 77 8.44 3.90 13.06
C HIS A 77 8.93 3.50 14.45
N VAL A 78 10.06 3.93 14.81
CA VAL A 78 10.65 3.57 16.10
C VAL A 78 11.02 4.78 16.91
#